data_d4c72031e08683282e39026fc4fbf289
#
_entry.id   d4c72031e08683282e39026fc4fbf289
#
_cell.length_a   1.000
_cell.length_b   1.000
_cell.length_c   1.000
_cell.angle_alpha   90.00
_cell.angle_beta   90.00
_cell.angle_gamma   90.00
#
_symmetry.space_group_name_H-M   'P 1'
#
loop_
_entity.id
_entity.type
_entity.pdbx_description
1 polymer ?
#
loop_
_entity_poly.entity_id
_entity_poly.type
_entity_poly.pdbx_seq_one_letter_code
_entity_poly.pdbx_strand_id
1 'polypeptide(L)'
;MKNDFFRRLVMGRIGLLLLFLISTMYVQAQGVRNVSGMIKDASGDPLIGVNVTVKGDATLGTISDMDGEYSLKIPREKVTMVFSFIGYKTLEKSIDANTTKLDISLSEDTELLDEVIVVGYGTMKKKDVTGSVSHIGKEVMETKVATNAVDFLKGNIAGVNISVDNNASGGGSIEIRGPASLKASTSPLIVLDGNIYYGNISDINPNDIESMDVLKDASSTAVYGSKGSAGVIMINTKRGQTEKPVINLSARIGVATLLDIPELPTPEQYIQRRADYWKTLDYFKPSENQKGVGYYDNPENLPEGITKEQWAAYDPSFSGDYTETWLTRLQLSNVEIQNYKLGRTVDWRDHVYRSGLRQDYNMSISGKSSRTNYYASLGYTNNEGYKVGDSFQTVRARINLDTDITKWLKIGIAAQFADRGNKDIVADTGNADGMSPYASMYEEDGSIKKYPTDDARIINPLLTHSVDKKFYKTQTLNSTIYGRITLPYGFSYQTNFNVRYGWRKQYYYKSDERPSISKGGEASRDEYSDYEWLVDNLSL
;
A
#
# COMPACT_ATOMS: atom_id res chain seq x y z
N MET A 1 -40.88 21.88 41.84
CA MET A 1 -39.82 20.95 41.37
C MET A 1 -39.36 21.10 39.94
N LYS A 2 -40.10 21.69 38.98
CA LYS A 2 -39.64 21.89 37.61
C LYS A 2 -38.73 23.13 37.39
N ASN A 3 -38.83 24.15 38.21
CA ASN A 3 -38.04 25.39 38.05
C ASN A 3 -36.60 25.32 38.60
N ASP A 4 -36.33 24.44 39.56
CA ASP A 4 -34.97 24.32 40.13
C ASP A 4 -34.04 23.48 39.26
N PHE A 5 -34.58 22.53 38.50
CA PHE A 5 -33.79 21.72 37.55
C PHE A 5 -33.29 22.56 36.36
N PHE A 6 -34.15 23.46 35.85
CA PHE A 6 -33.79 24.35 34.74
C PHE A 6 -32.75 25.40 35.15
N ARG A 7 -32.86 25.93 36.38
CA ARG A 7 -31.85 26.88 36.92
C ARG A 7 -30.48 26.23 37.10
N ARG A 8 -30.42 24.98 37.55
CA ARG A 8 -29.14 24.27 37.70
C ARG A 8 -28.52 23.92 36.35
N LEU A 9 -29.32 23.59 35.34
CA LEU A 9 -28.84 23.31 33.99
C LEU A 9 -28.29 24.54 33.27
N VAL A 10 -28.93 25.70 33.46
CA VAL A 10 -28.50 27.00 32.89
C VAL A 10 -27.26 27.53 33.61
N MET A 11 -27.19 27.45 34.94
CA MET A 11 -25.98 27.83 35.68
C MET A 11 -24.78 26.93 35.38
N GLY A 12 -24.96 25.61 35.16
CA GLY A 12 -23.92 24.70 34.74
C GLY A 12 -23.34 25.04 33.36
N ARG A 13 -24.20 25.41 32.42
CA ARG A 13 -23.77 25.83 31.06
C ARG A 13 -23.09 27.21 31.04
N ILE A 14 -23.53 28.14 31.86
CA ILE A 14 -22.87 29.46 32.04
C ILE A 14 -21.50 29.26 32.72
N GLY A 15 -21.39 28.36 33.69
CA GLY A 15 -20.12 28.02 34.33
C GLY A 15 -19.12 27.40 33.34
N LEU A 16 -19.59 26.49 32.47
CA LEU A 16 -18.75 25.86 31.41
C LEU A 16 -18.32 26.88 30.34
N LEU A 17 -19.20 27.80 29.97
CA LEU A 17 -18.88 28.90 29.02
C LEU A 17 -17.89 29.92 29.64
N LEU A 18 -18.00 30.24 30.93
CA LEU A 18 -17.03 31.05 31.64
C LEU A 18 -15.68 30.38 31.79
N LEU A 19 -15.65 29.05 32.04
CA LEU A 19 -14.40 28.27 32.08
C LEU A 19 -13.73 28.20 30.70
N PHE A 20 -14.51 28.09 29.64
CA PHE A 20 -14.01 28.15 28.27
C PHE A 20 -13.49 29.54 27.88
N LEU A 21 -14.16 30.59 28.31
CA LEU A 21 -13.70 31.98 28.12
C LEU A 21 -12.44 32.33 28.94
N ILE A 22 -12.29 31.76 30.13
CA ILE A 22 -11.09 31.92 30.95
C ILE A 22 -9.92 31.14 30.36
N SER A 23 -10.18 29.95 29.78
CA SER A 23 -9.14 29.18 29.11
C SER A 23 -8.61 29.81 27.82
N THR A 24 -9.43 30.64 27.14
CA THR A 24 -8.99 31.40 25.94
C THR A 24 -8.21 32.69 26.29
N MET A 25 -8.25 33.16 27.55
CA MET A 25 -7.45 34.34 27.98
C MET A 25 -5.98 33.99 28.33
N TYR A 26 -5.61 32.70 28.41
CA TYR A 26 -4.22 32.29 28.62
C TYR A 26 -3.43 32.05 27.33
N VAL A 27 -3.89 32.55 26.18
CA VAL A 27 -3.01 32.71 25.01
C VAL A 27 -2.08 33.91 25.33
N GLN A 28 -1.04 33.63 26.09
CA GLN A 28 0.07 34.57 26.22
C GLN A 28 0.63 34.80 24.81
N ALA A 29 0.68 36.05 24.39
CA ALA A 29 1.44 36.44 23.22
C ALA A 29 2.90 36.02 23.46
N GLN A 30 3.27 34.85 22.95
CA GLN A 30 4.66 34.37 23.00
C GLN A 30 5.46 35.39 22.19
N GLY A 31 6.31 36.16 22.86
CA GLY A 31 7.16 37.13 22.20
C GLY A 31 8.05 36.37 21.20
N VAL A 32 8.07 36.81 19.95
CA VAL A 32 9.00 36.28 18.94
C VAL A 32 10.35 37.00 19.06
N ARG A 33 11.41 36.28 18.76
CA ARG A 33 12.77 36.85 18.64
C ARG A 33 13.35 36.47 17.28
N ASN A 34 14.30 37.23 16.83
CA ASN A 34 15.07 36.96 15.65
C ASN A 34 16.40 36.33 16.06
N VAL A 35 16.71 35.17 15.51
CA VAL A 35 18.03 34.53 15.66
C VAL A 35 18.71 34.55 14.30
N SER A 36 19.90 35.13 14.27
CA SER A 36 20.72 35.24 13.06
C SER A 36 22.14 34.74 13.33
N GLY A 37 22.86 34.42 12.30
CA GLY A 37 24.25 33.98 12.36
C GLY A 37 24.78 33.55 11.01
N MET A 38 26.01 33.11 10.97
CA MET A 38 26.71 32.68 9.79
C MET A 38 26.95 31.16 9.86
N ILE A 39 26.77 30.49 8.74
CA ILE A 39 27.01 29.05 8.60
C ILE A 39 28.21 28.86 7.67
N LYS A 40 29.20 28.15 8.17
CA LYS A 40 30.49 27.87 7.48
C LYS A 40 30.74 26.37 7.45
N ASP A 41 31.61 25.96 6.56
CA ASP A 41 32.22 24.63 6.59
C ASP A 41 33.38 24.55 7.58
N ALA A 42 34.03 23.38 7.66
CA ALA A 42 35.22 23.16 8.49
C ALA A 42 36.44 23.95 8.02
N SER A 43 36.49 24.38 6.75
CA SER A 43 37.55 25.18 6.14
C SER A 43 37.34 26.68 6.39
N GLY A 44 36.15 27.08 6.86
CA GLY A 44 35.79 28.48 7.14
C GLY A 44 35.05 29.15 5.98
N ASP A 45 34.76 28.44 4.90
CA ASP A 45 34.00 28.96 3.75
C ASP A 45 32.50 29.04 4.05
N PRO A 46 31.79 30.11 3.60
CA PRO A 46 30.37 30.25 3.83
C PRO A 46 29.56 29.20 3.05
N LEU A 47 28.56 28.60 3.71
CA LEU A 47 27.68 27.60 3.12
C LEU A 47 26.34 28.24 2.69
N ILE A 48 26.09 28.24 1.38
CA ILE A 48 24.89 28.80 0.74
C ILE A 48 23.79 27.72 0.68
N GLY A 49 22.55 28.08 1.03
CA GLY A 49 21.41 27.19 0.88
C GLY A 49 21.24 26.15 1.99
N VAL A 50 21.90 26.33 3.13
CA VAL A 50 21.69 25.48 4.31
C VAL A 50 20.27 25.67 4.83
N ASN A 51 19.54 24.59 4.99
CA ASN A 51 18.19 24.61 5.58
C ASN A 51 18.30 24.70 7.10
N VAL A 52 17.64 25.72 7.67
CA VAL A 52 17.62 26.01 9.11
C VAL A 52 16.18 25.94 9.60
N THR A 53 15.86 24.98 10.46
CA THR A 53 14.49 24.74 10.96
C THR A 53 14.46 24.61 12.47
N VAL A 54 13.27 24.66 13.06
CA VAL A 54 13.05 24.38 14.48
C VAL A 54 12.58 22.93 14.62
N LYS A 55 13.23 22.16 15.48
CA LYS A 55 12.87 20.76 15.74
C LYS A 55 11.44 20.67 16.28
N GLY A 56 10.58 19.92 15.57
CA GLY A 56 9.18 19.74 15.96
C GLY A 56 8.20 20.76 15.32
N ASP A 57 8.70 21.79 14.62
CA ASP A 57 7.87 22.73 13.88
C ASP A 57 8.48 23.04 12.50
N ALA A 58 8.06 22.30 11.50
CA ALA A 58 8.53 22.47 10.12
C ALA A 58 8.07 23.79 9.44
N THR A 59 7.17 24.54 10.05
CA THR A 59 6.70 25.83 9.51
C THR A 59 7.65 26.98 9.85
N LEU A 60 8.51 26.77 10.86
CA LEU A 60 9.54 27.73 11.27
C LEU A 60 10.88 27.33 10.64
N GLY A 61 11.18 27.91 9.48
CA GLY A 61 12.42 27.63 8.77
C GLY A 61 12.89 28.79 7.89
N THR A 62 14.18 28.77 7.55
CA THR A 62 14.83 29.67 6.60
C THR A 62 15.98 28.94 5.91
N ILE A 63 16.59 29.57 4.91
CA ILE A 63 17.81 29.08 4.23
C ILE A 63 18.91 30.13 4.34
N SER A 64 20.18 29.70 4.36
CA SER A 64 21.32 30.62 4.33
C SER A 64 21.47 31.26 2.94
N ASP A 65 21.90 32.53 2.91
CA ASP A 65 22.14 33.31 1.71
C ASP A 65 23.54 33.06 1.08
N MET A 66 23.93 33.91 0.11
CA MET A 66 25.20 33.81 -0.60
C MET A 66 26.44 34.00 0.29
N ASP A 67 26.30 34.71 1.39
CA ASP A 67 27.37 34.96 2.37
C ASP A 67 27.31 33.98 3.53
N GLY A 68 26.44 32.94 3.45
CA GLY A 68 26.22 31.94 4.49
C GLY A 68 25.42 32.49 5.69
N GLU A 69 24.82 33.67 5.58
CA GLU A 69 24.05 34.27 6.67
C GLU A 69 22.61 33.75 6.68
N TYR A 70 22.07 33.57 7.87
CA TYR A 70 20.66 33.21 8.05
C TYR A 70 19.99 34.08 9.10
N SER A 71 18.67 34.22 9.01
CA SER A 71 17.85 34.94 9.97
C SER A 71 16.50 34.24 10.08
N LEU A 72 16.13 33.81 11.29
CA LEU A 72 14.90 33.06 11.56
C LEU A 72 14.16 33.66 12.78
N LYS A 73 12.88 33.96 12.60
CA LYS A 73 11.99 34.37 13.68
C LYS A 73 11.43 33.17 14.40
N ILE A 74 11.70 33.06 15.70
CA ILE A 74 11.30 31.91 16.53
C ILE A 74 10.64 32.39 17.84
N PRO A 75 9.87 31.53 18.52
CA PRO A 75 9.34 31.83 19.84
C PRO A 75 10.44 32.15 20.86
N ARG A 76 10.12 32.96 21.85
CA ARG A 76 11.05 33.39 22.91
C ARG A 76 11.11 32.38 24.04
N GLU A 77 11.41 31.12 23.65
CA GLU A 77 11.56 29.98 24.55
C GLU A 77 12.82 29.19 24.19
N LYS A 78 13.13 28.18 24.98
CA LYS A 78 14.21 27.22 24.64
C LYS A 78 13.78 26.36 23.49
N VAL A 79 14.49 26.42 22.36
CA VAL A 79 14.22 25.62 21.16
C VAL A 79 15.49 24.91 20.68
N THR A 80 15.31 23.83 19.94
CA THR A 80 16.43 23.18 19.24
C THR A 80 16.34 23.52 17.77
N MET A 81 17.35 24.20 17.26
CA MET A 81 17.51 24.48 15.83
C MET A 81 18.22 23.32 15.14
N VAL A 82 17.79 23.01 13.94
CA VAL A 82 18.33 21.96 13.08
C VAL A 82 18.89 22.60 11.83
N PHE A 83 20.16 22.34 11.56
CA PHE A 83 20.90 22.82 10.38
C PHE A 83 21.21 21.63 9.49
N SER A 84 20.70 21.61 8.26
CA SER A 84 20.91 20.53 7.32
C SER A 84 21.30 21.04 5.94
N PHE A 85 22.31 20.40 5.34
CA PHE A 85 22.80 20.71 4.01
C PHE A 85 23.30 19.44 3.32
N ILE A 86 23.11 19.36 2.01
CA ILE A 86 23.51 18.17 1.23
C ILE A 86 25.03 18.03 1.30
N GLY A 87 25.53 16.86 1.73
CA GLY A 87 26.95 16.59 1.89
C GLY A 87 27.53 16.95 3.26
N TYR A 88 26.71 17.43 4.20
CA TYR A 88 27.14 17.80 5.55
C TYR A 88 26.33 17.09 6.63
N LYS A 89 26.96 16.81 7.78
CA LYS A 89 26.27 16.22 8.94
C LYS A 89 25.23 17.19 9.47
N THR A 90 24.00 16.71 9.62
CA THR A 90 22.94 17.48 10.25
C THR A 90 23.31 17.83 11.68
N LEU A 91 23.29 19.12 12.03
CA LEU A 91 23.64 19.62 13.35
C LEU A 91 22.39 20.09 14.09
N GLU A 92 22.16 19.55 15.28
CA GLU A 92 21.13 20.03 16.19
C GLU A 92 21.75 20.87 17.30
N LYS A 93 21.24 22.08 17.50
CA LYS A 93 21.74 23.00 18.54
C LYS A 93 20.60 23.54 19.38
N SER A 94 20.57 23.21 20.66
CA SER A 94 19.61 23.82 21.60
C SER A 94 20.07 25.22 21.99
N ILE A 95 19.17 26.18 21.93
CA ILE A 95 19.40 27.59 22.27
C ILE A 95 18.40 28.08 23.31
N ASP A 96 18.88 28.90 24.24
CA ASP A 96 18.07 29.50 25.31
C ASP A 96 17.27 30.69 24.82
N ALA A 97 16.24 31.11 25.58
CA ALA A 97 15.29 32.18 25.25
C ALA A 97 15.91 33.54 24.89
N ASN A 98 17.15 33.82 25.27
CA ASN A 98 17.82 35.09 25.04
C ASN A 98 18.87 35.08 23.91
N THR A 99 19.11 33.95 23.28
CA THR A 99 20.10 33.82 22.19
C THR A 99 19.56 34.50 20.93
N THR A 100 20.27 35.50 20.41
CA THR A 100 19.93 36.25 19.18
C THR A 100 20.95 36.06 18.08
N LYS A 101 22.17 35.60 18.42
CA LYS A 101 23.23 35.31 17.46
C LYS A 101 23.74 33.89 17.66
N LEU A 102 23.87 33.12 16.57
CA LEU A 102 24.37 31.75 16.60
C LEU A 102 25.12 31.44 15.32
N ASP A 103 26.43 31.45 15.37
CA ASP A 103 27.27 31.05 14.26
C ASP A 103 27.51 29.54 14.32
N ILE A 104 27.47 28.87 13.16
CA ILE A 104 27.52 27.42 13.02
C ILE A 104 28.62 27.03 12.05
N SER A 105 29.38 25.99 12.42
CA SER A 105 30.25 25.27 11.50
C SER A 105 29.71 23.87 11.27
N LEU A 106 29.41 23.54 10.02
CA LEU A 106 29.01 22.20 9.61
C LEU A 106 30.25 21.40 9.18
N SER A 107 30.34 20.18 9.63
CA SER A 107 31.35 19.23 9.16
C SER A 107 30.80 18.44 7.99
N GLU A 108 31.64 18.21 6.98
CA GLU A 108 31.30 17.33 5.87
C GLU A 108 30.88 15.96 6.39
N ASP A 109 29.82 15.42 5.78
CA ASP A 109 29.38 14.07 6.08
C ASP A 109 30.21 13.07 5.28
N THR A 110 31.38 12.75 5.83
CA THR A 110 32.29 11.76 5.25
C THR A 110 31.70 10.36 5.26
N GLU A 111 30.61 10.10 6.03
CA GLU A 111 29.91 8.82 6.00
C GLU A 111 29.09 8.67 4.71
N LEU A 112 28.56 9.76 4.13
CA LEU A 112 27.94 9.75 2.80
C LEU A 112 28.93 9.45 1.67
N LEU A 113 30.22 9.80 1.84
CA LEU A 113 31.28 9.51 0.87
C LEU A 113 31.81 8.09 0.99
N ASP A 114 31.62 7.44 2.12
CA ASP A 114 32.03 6.06 2.40
C ASP A 114 30.85 5.08 2.35
N GLU A 115 29.67 5.51 1.82
CA GLU A 115 28.53 4.62 1.62
C GLU A 115 28.96 3.40 0.79
N VAL A 116 28.93 2.25 1.44
CA VAL A 116 29.32 0.99 0.83
C VAL A 116 28.09 0.36 0.22
N ILE A 117 28.12 0.16 -1.08
CA ILE A 117 27.07 -0.56 -1.80
C ILE A 117 27.53 -1.98 -2.12
N VAL A 118 26.59 -2.91 -2.11
CA VAL A 118 26.87 -4.28 -2.53
C VAL A 118 26.72 -4.34 -4.05
N VAL A 119 27.76 -4.79 -4.74
CA VAL A 119 27.77 -4.96 -6.20
C VAL A 119 28.26 -6.37 -6.51
N GLY A 120 27.38 -7.17 -7.10
CA GLY A 120 27.69 -8.57 -7.36
C GLY A 120 27.92 -9.36 -6.07
N TYR A 121 29.07 -9.97 -5.96
CA TYR A 121 29.48 -10.75 -4.78
C TYR A 121 30.44 -10.00 -3.83
N GLY A 122 30.61 -8.70 -4.05
CA GLY A 122 31.52 -7.87 -3.24
C GLY A 122 30.87 -6.56 -2.77
N THR A 123 31.56 -5.86 -1.90
CA THR A 123 31.19 -4.52 -1.47
C THR A 123 32.15 -3.51 -2.09
N MET A 124 31.64 -2.43 -2.65
CA MET A 124 32.41 -1.33 -3.22
C MET A 124 31.94 -0.02 -2.61
N LYS A 125 32.82 0.97 -2.54
CA LYS A 125 32.41 2.33 -2.18
C LYS A 125 31.54 2.88 -3.32
N LYS A 126 30.45 3.55 -3.02
CA LYS A 126 29.53 4.13 -4.02
C LYS A 126 30.25 4.98 -5.06
N LYS A 127 31.26 5.73 -4.66
CA LYS A 127 32.09 6.56 -5.55
C LYS A 127 32.92 5.77 -6.57
N ASP A 128 33.22 4.50 -6.29
CA ASP A 128 34.05 3.64 -7.14
C ASP A 128 33.21 2.82 -8.13
N VAL A 129 31.87 2.91 -8.04
CA VAL A 129 30.95 2.22 -8.94
C VAL A 129 30.68 3.07 -10.16
N THR A 130 31.14 2.61 -11.32
CA THR A 130 30.94 3.27 -12.62
C THR A 130 29.54 3.06 -13.18
N GLY A 131 28.74 2.14 -12.63
CA GLY A 131 27.41 1.78 -13.06
C GLY A 131 26.29 2.63 -12.44
N SER A 132 25.10 2.63 -13.09
CA SER A 132 23.90 3.28 -12.56
C SER A 132 23.26 2.44 -11.46
N VAL A 133 23.73 2.62 -10.23
CA VAL A 133 23.22 1.99 -9.01
C VAL A 133 22.44 3.00 -8.19
N SER A 134 21.24 2.63 -7.75
CA SER A 134 20.46 3.43 -6.80
C SER A 134 20.38 2.71 -5.47
N HIS A 135 20.67 3.43 -4.41
CA HIS A 135 20.64 2.92 -3.04
C HIS A 135 19.47 3.47 -2.25
N ILE A 136 18.84 2.62 -1.45
CA ILE A 136 17.85 2.98 -0.43
C ILE A 136 18.40 2.48 0.90
N GLY A 137 18.78 3.41 1.76
CA GLY A 137 19.36 3.12 3.06
C GLY A 137 18.33 3.10 4.19
N LYS A 138 18.88 2.98 5.39
CA LYS A 138 18.15 2.86 6.66
C LYS A 138 17.15 4.01 6.89
N GLU A 139 17.50 5.23 6.50
CA GLU A 139 16.67 6.42 6.71
C GLU A 139 15.27 6.27 6.05
N VAL A 140 15.21 5.82 4.80
CA VAL A 140 13.96 5.56 4.09
C VAL A 140 13.22 4.37 4.71
N MET A 141 13.95 3.33 5.13
CA MET A 141 13.38 2.12 5.72
C MET A 141 12.69 2.40 7.08
N GLU A 142 13.21 3.34 7.86
CA GLU A 142 12.68 3.69 9.17
C GLU A 142 11.50 4.68 9.10
N THR A 143 11.49 5.57 8.10
CA THR A 143 10.46 6.61 7.96
C THR A 143 9.24 6.15 7.17
N LYS A 144 9.41 5.23 6.23
CA LYS A 144 8.33 4.77 5.35
C LYS A 144 7.61 3.55 5.91
N VAL A 145 6.29 3.63 6.01
CA VAL A 145 5.47 2.47 6.36
C VAL A 145 5.34 1.58 5.13
N ALA A 146 5.92 0.38 5.19
CA ALA A 146 5.88 -0.61 4.13
C ALA A 146 5.17 -1.88 4.59
N THR A 147 4.24 -2.38 3.79
CA THR A 147 3.61 -3.70 3.98
C THR A 147 4.42 -4.78 3.25
N ASN A 148 5.08 -4.37 2.17
CA ASN A 148 5.88 -5.22 1.29
C ASN A 148 7.21 -4.51 0.97
N ALA A 149 8.28 -5.27 0.75
CA ALA A 149 9.58 -4.71 0.37
C ALA A 149 9.55 -3.83 -0.90
N VAL A 150 8.61 -4.10 -1.81
CA VAL A 150 8.39 -3.28 -3.02
C VAL A 150 7.99 -1.84 -2.69
N ASP A 151 7.30 -1.63 -1.56
CA ASP A 151 6.84 -0.30 -1.17
C ASP A 151 7.99 0.67 -0.94
N PHE A 152 9.18 0.19 -0.53
CA PHE A 152 10.36 1.03 -0.36
C PHE A 152 10.89 1.58 -1.69
N LEU A 153 10.74 0.84 -2.77
CA LEU A 153 11.19 1.24 -4.10
C LEU A 153 10.30 2.31 -4.73
N LYS A 154 9.01 2.30 -4.37
CA LYS A 154 7.99 3.17 -4.97
C LYS A 154 8.28 4.65 -4.71
N GLY A 155 8.51 5.41 -5.79
CA GLY A 155 8.77 6.86 -5.75
C GLY A 155 10.16 7.26 -5.26
N ASN A 156 11.00 6.30 -4.85
CA ASN A 156 12.34 6.58 -4.32
C ASN A 156 13.45 6.34 -5.35
N ILE A 157 13.16 5.65 -6.45
CA ILE A 157 14.18 5.29 -7.45
C ILE A 157 13.73 5.71 -8.84
N ALA A 158 14.52 6.58 -9.47
CA ALA A 158 14.29 6.97 -10.86
C ALA A 158 14.51 5.79 -11.82
N GLY A 159 13.61 5.62 -12.81
CA GLY A 159 13.68 4.55 -13.81
C GLY A 159 13.19 3.19 -13.29
N VAL A 160 12.58 3.12 -12.12
CA VAL A 160 11.85 1.95 -11.62
C VAL A 160 10.36 2.26 -11.67
N ASN A 161 9.63 1.48 -12.45
CA ASN A 161 8.18 1.54 -12.52
C ASN A 161 7.57 0.42 -11.68
N ILE A 162 6.62 0.76 -10.83
CA ILE A 162 5.92 -0.19 -9.96
C ILE A 162 4.43 -0.07 -10.23
N SER A 163 3.86 -1.12 -10.80
CA SER A 163 2.42 -1.28 -10.87
C SER A 163 1.90 -1.78 -9.53
N VAL A 164 1.13 -0.96 -8.84
CA VAL A 164 0.66 -1.29 -7.49
C VAL A 164 -0.56 -2.18 -7.55
N ASP A 165 -0.51 -3.31 -6.88
CA ASP A 165 -1.69 -4.13 -6.63
C ASP A 165 -2.53 -3.50 -5.53
N ASN A 166 -3.74 -3.07 -5.89
CA ASN A 166 -4.69 -2.47 -4.95
C ASN A 166 -5.44 -3.55 -4.15
N ASN A 167 -4.73 -4.46 -3.52
CA ASN A 167 -5.26 -5.53 -2.68
C ASN A 167 -4.66 -5.52 -1.27
N ALA A 168 -5.19 -6.37 -0.40
CA ALA A 168 -4.75 -6.47 1.00
C ALA A 168 -3.27 -6.90 1.14
N SER A 169 -2.72 -7.68 0.19
CA SER A 169 -1.33 -8.14 0.23
C SER A 169 -0.33 -7.04 -0.14
N GLY A 170 -0.79 -5.96 -0.79
CA GLY A 170 0.10 -4.96 -1.37
C GLY A 170 1.01 -5.55 -2.46
N GLY A 171 2.11 -4.87 -2.76
CA GLY A 171 3.05 -5.30 -3.79
C GLY A 171 2.70 -4.78 -5.18
N GLY A 172 3.05 -5.56 -6.19
CA GLY A 172 2.84 -5.22 -7.59
C GLY A 172 3.97 -5.72 -8.48
N SER A 173 3.87 -5.49 -9.78
CA SER A 173 4.96 -5.78 -10.71
C SER A 173 6.02 -4.68 -10.67
N ILE A 174 7.28 -5.08 -10.77
CA ILE A 174 8.43 -4.17 -10.80
C ILE A 174 9.05 -4.25 -12.19
N GLU A 175 9.26 -3.10 -12.81
CA GLU A 175 9.97 -2.97 -14.07
C GLU A 175 11.09 -1.93 -13.95
N ILE A 176 12.28 -2.27 -14.46
CA ILE A 176 13.43 -1.37 -14.48
C ILE A 176 13.66 -0.92 -15.91
N ARG A 177 13.54 0.41 -16.18
CA ARG A 177 13.69 1.03 -17.49
C ARG A 177 12.70 0.53 -18.56
N GLY A 178 11.55 -0.02 -18.13
CA GLY A 178 10.49 -0.55 -19.00
C GLY A 178 10.67 -2.03 -19.36
N PRO A 179 9.76 -2.58 -20.19
CA PRO A 179 9.77 -4.00 -20.53
C PRO A 179 11.00 -4.36 -21.38
N ALA A 180 11.86 -5.22 -20.84
CA ALA A 180 13.09 -5.66 -21.50
C ALA A 180 12.84 -6.71 -22.61
N SER A 181 11.66 -7.35 -22.63
CA SER A 181 11.31 -8.43 -23.58
C SER A 181 9.81 -8.49 -23.84
N LEU A 182 9.45 -8.89 -25.07
CA LEU A 182 8.06 -9.14 -25.46
C LEU A 182 7.56 -10.55 -25.05
N LYS A 183 8.46 -11.49 -24.77
CA LYS A 183 8.11 -12.90 -24.49
C LYS A 183 8.73 -13.44 -23.21
N ALA A 184 9.84 -12.89 -22.72
CA ALA A 184 10.47 -13.30 -21.48
C ALA A 184 9.96 -12.47 -20.30
N SER A 185 10.21 -12.94 -19.08
CA SER A 185 9.89 -12.19 -17.86
C SER A 185 10.60 -10.82 -17.87
N THR A 186 9.86 -9.77 -17.56
CA THR A 186 10.36 -8.40 -17.40
C THR A 186 10.67 -8.07 -15.94
N SER A 187 10.44 -9.01 -15.02
CA SER A 187 10.70 -8.83 -13.59
C SER A 187 12.20 -8.84 -13.30
N PRO A 188 12.71 -7.91 -12.48
CA PRO A 188 14.10 -7.90 -12.08
C PRO A 188 14.46 -9.11 -11.24
N LEU A 189 15.72 -9.51 -11.28
CA LEU A 189 16.27 -10.54 -10.42
C LEU A 189 16.35 -10.02 -8.98
N ILE A 190 15.88 -10.81 -8.02
CA ILE A 190 16.04 -10.51 -6.60
C ILE A 190 17.28 -11.23 -6.06
N VAL A 191 18.13 -10.50 -5.37
CA VAL A 191 19.30 -11.02 -4.66
C VAL A 191 19.14 -10.68 -3.19
N LEU A 192 19.12 -11.66 -2.32
CA LEU A 192 18.94 -11.51 -0.88
C LEU A 192 20.23 -11.91 -0.16
N ASP A 193 20.82 -10.98 0.57
CA ASP A 193 22.10 -11.16 1.27
C ASP A 193 23.21 -11.77 0.39
N GLY A 194 23.28 -11.29 -0.88
CA GLY A 194 24.27 -11.73 -1.87
C GLY A 194 23.94 -13.02 -2.62
N ASN A 195 22.81 -13.66 -2.35
CA ASN A 195 22.40 -14.91 -3.01
C ASN A 195 21.14 -14.71 -3.86
N ILE A 196 21.07 -15.38 -5.02
CA ILE A 196 19.87 -15.33 -5.88
C ILE A 196 18.68 -15.87 -5.10
N TYR A 197 17.63 -15.07 -5.03
CA TYR A 197 16.41 -15.38 -4.31
C TYR A 197 15.29 -15.78 -5.27
N TYR A 198 14.89 -17.04 -5.22
CA TYR A 198 13.80 -17.58 -6.05
C TYR A 198 12.42 -17.54 -5.38
N GLY A 199 12.33 -16.98 -4.17
CA GLY A 199 11.07 -16.80 -3.45
C GLY A 199 10.28 -15.59 -3.93
N ASN A 200 9.12 -15.39 -3.33
CA ASN A 200 8.33 -14.17 -3.57
C ASN A 200 8.85 -13.03 -2.69
N ILE A 201 9.00 -11.83 -3.25
CA ILE A 201 9.47 -10.66 -2.50
C ILE A 201 8.56 -10.34 -1.29
N SER A 202 7.27 -10.72 -1.34
CA SER A 202 6.33 -10.58 -0.22
C SER A 202 6.64 -11.51 0.96
N ASP A 203 7.47 -12.52 0.79
CA ASP A 203 7.92 -13.40 1.88
C ASP A 203 8.99 -12.71 2.74
N ILE A 204 9.65 -11.66 2.21
CA ILE A 204 10.65 -10.87 2.93
C ILE A 204 9.91 -9.87 3.83
N ASN A 205 10.22 -9.90 5.13
CA ASN A 205 9.67 -8.93 6.06
C ASN A 205 10.32 -7.55 5.83
N PRO A 206 9.56 -6.49 5.49
CA PRO A 206 10.13 -5.16 5.32
C PRO A 206 10.91 -4.67 6.53
N ASN A 207 10.50 -5.06 7.75
CA ASN A 207 11.16 -4.66 8.99
C ASN A 207 12.55 -5.31 9.17
N ASP A 208 12.88 -6.37 8.42
CA ASP A 208 14.19 -7.04 8.45
C ASP A 208 15.19 -6.45 7.46
N ILE A 209 14.75 -5.54 6.58
CA ILE A 209 15.61 -4.95 5.54
C ILE A 209 16.44 -3.83 6.15
N GLU A 210 17.74 -3.83 5.86
CA GLU A 210 18.67 -2.76 6.22
C GLU A 210 18.87 -1.79 5.06
N SER A 211 19.03 -2.33 3.83
CA SER A 211 19.17 -1.53 2.61
C SER A 211 18.72 -2.29 1.37
N MET A 212 18.44 -1.54 0.31
CA MET A 212 18.16 -2.09 -1.01
C MET A 212 18.98 -1.33 -2.06
N ASP A 213 19.62 -2.09 -2.96
CA ASP A 213 20.37 -1.55 -4.09
C ASP A 213 19.73 -2.00 -5.39
N VAL A 214 19.53 -1.08 -6.34
CA VAL A 214 18.94 -1.40 -7.64
C VAL A 214 19.99 -1.16 -8.73
N LEU A 215 20.42 -2.27 -9.34
CA LEU A 215 21.36 -2.29 -10.46
C LEU A 215 20.57 -2.17 -11.77
N LYS A 216 20.76 -1.06 -12.49
CA LYS A 216 19.93 -0.70 -13.63
C LYS A 216 20.63 -0.84 -14.99
N ASP A 217 21.93 -1.00 -15.03
CA ASP A 217 22.69 -1.11 -16.26
C ASP A 217 23.37 -2.47 -16.46
N ALA A 218 23.77 -2.75 -17.69
CA ALA A 218 24.36 -4.02 -18.07
C ALA A 218 25.72 -4.26 -17.40
N SER A 219 26.50 -3.20 -17.10
CA SER A 219 27.81 -3.36 -16.46
C SER A 219 27.68 -3.81 -15.02
N SER A 220 26.75 -3.23 -14.27
CA SER A 220 26.49 -3.60 -12.87
C SER A 220 25.80 -4.97 -12.73
N THR A 221 25.00 -5.38 -13.74
CA THR A 221 24.28 -6.67 -13.72
C THR A 221 25.02 -7.83 -14.38
N ALA A 222 26.16 -7.57 -15.05
CA ALA A 222 26.92 -8.57 -15.81
C ALA A 222 27.29 -9.83 -15.01
N VAL A 223 27.56 -9.69 -13.71
CA VAL A 223 27.89 -10.79 -12.80
C VAL A 223 26.75 -11.84 -12.70
N TYR A 224 25.51 -11.42 -12.93
CA TYR A 224 24.34 -12.30 -12.89
C TYR A 224 23.95 -12.90 -14.24
N GLY A 225 24.74 -12.59 -15.29
CA GLY A 225 24.52 -13.09 -16.65
C GLY A 225 23.14 -12.73 -17.21
N SER A 226 22.55 -13.64 -17.97
CA SER A 226 21.24 -13.44 -18.60
C SER A 226 20.08 -13.24 -17.60
N LYS A 227 20.22 -13.73 -16.39
CA LYS A 227 19.20 -13.53 -15.33
C LYS A 227 19.11 -12.08 -14.87
N GLY A 228 20.19 -11.30 -14.99
CA GLY A 228 20.23 -9.88 -14.66
C GLY A 228 19.76 -8.94 -15.77
N SER A 229 19.31 -9.45 -16.93
CA SER A 229 18.95 -8.64 -18.10
C SER A 229 17.81 -7.65 -17.87
N ALA A 230 16.86 -7.94 -16.97
CA ALA A 230 15.77 -7.06 -16.57
C ALA A 230 16.13 -6.16 -15.36
N GLY A 231 17.42 -6.09 -14.99
CA GLY A 231 17.91 -5.44 -13.79
C GLY A 231 17.95 -6.35 -12.57
N VAL A 232 18.60 -5.88 -11.52
CA VAL A 232 18.77 -6.64 -10.27
C VAL A 232 18.39 -5.76 -9.07
N ILE A 233 17.64 -6.31 -8.15
CA ILE A 233 17.31 -5.71 -6.86
C ILE A 233 18.04 -6.51 -5.79
N MET A 234 19.02 -5.88 -5.15
CA MET A 234 19.75 -6.46 -4.04
C MET A 234 19.11 -6.01 -2.73
N ILE A 235 18.82 -6.94 -1.87
CA ILE A 235 18.21 -6.72 -0.56
C ILE A 235 19.19 -7.19 0.50
N ASN A 236 19.63 -6.27 1.35
CA ASN A 236 20.47 -6.57 2.48
C ASN A 236 19.63 -6.56 3.76
N THR A 237 19.78 -7.59 4.57
CA THR A 237 19.01 -7.71 5.80
C THR A 237 19.81 -7.34 7.04
N LYS A 238 19.10 -6.92 8.07
CA LYS A 238 19.66 -6.48 9.34
C LYS A 238 20.52 -7.55 10.00
N ARG A 239 21.61 -7.11 10.61
CA ARG A 239 22.54 -7.93 11.39
C ARG A 239 22.83 -7.25 12.72
N GLY A 240 23.33 -7.98 13.70
CA GLY A 240 23.76 -7.39 14.97
C GLY A 240 24.99 -6.49 14.79
N GLN A 241 24.92 -5.28 15.29
CA GLN A 241 26.01 -4.29 15.16
C GLN A 241 26.58 -3.89 16.52
N THR A 242 25.81 -4.02 17.59
CA THR A 242 26.13 -3.55 18.94
C THR A 242 26.44 -4.70 19.88
N GLU A 243 27.37 -4.48 20.81
CA GLU A 243 27.72 -5.48 21.83
C GLU A 243 26.57 -5.73 22.81
N LYS A 244 25.81 -4.68 23.13
CA LYS A 244 24.59 -4.82 23.94
C LYS A 244 23.46 -5.32 23.05
N PRO A 245 22.71 -6.34 23.48
CA PRO A 245 21.52 -6.77 22.75
C PRO A 245 20.52 -5.63 22.58
N VAL A 246 20.01 -5.46 21.37
CA VAL A 246 18.95 -4.50 21.05
C VAL A 246 17.68 -5.27 20.74
N ILE A 247 16.61 -4.97 21.47
CA ILE A 247 15.29 -5.53 21.26
C ILE A 247 14.42 -4.41 20.68
N ASN A 248 13.81 -4.69 19.52
CA ASN A 248 12.87 -3.78 18.87
C ASN A 248 11.47 -4.43 18.85
N LEU A 249 10.48 -3.67 19.27
CA LEU A 249 9.07 -4.03 19.17
C LEU A 249 8.36 -2.95 18.38
N SER A 250 7.60 -3.34 17.36
CA SER A 250 6.77 -2.40 16.61
C SER A 250 5.38 -2.97 16.41
N ALA A 251 4.38 -2.11 16.58
CA ALA A 251 2.99 -2.39 16.28
C ALA A 251 2.44 -1.24 15.43
N ARG A 252 1.87 -1.57 14.29
CA ARG A 252 1.24 -0.59 13.39
C ARG A 252 -0.20 -1.02 13.14
N ILE A 253 -1.11 -0.08 13.32
CA ILE A 253 -2.53 -0.28 13.05
C ILE A 253 -2.96 0.86 12.14
N GLY A 254 -3.65 0.54 11.07
CA GLY A 254 -4.11 1.50 10.08
C GLY A 254 -5.42 1.07 9.45
N VAL A 255 -6.04 1.98 8.72
CA VAL A 255 -7.27 1.73 7.97
C VAL A 255 -7.00 1.98 6.50
N ALA A 256 -7.36 1.00 5.66
CA ALA A 256 -7.34 1.14 4.21
C ALA A 256 -8.74 1.56 3.76
N THR A 257 -8.86 2.75 3.18
CA THR A 257 -10.10 3.25 2.60
C THR A 257 -9.92 3.51 1.11
N LEU A 258 -11.00 3.46 0.39
CA LEU A 258 -11.04 3.91 -0.99
C LEU A 258 -11.14 5.45 -0.99
N LEU A 259 -10.18 6.11 -1.62
CA LEU A 259 -10.07 7.58 -1.56
C LEU A 259 -10.92 8.28 -2.61
N ASP A 260 -11.07 7.68 -3.78
CA ASP A 260 -11.80 8.31 -4.90
C ASP A 260 -12.43 7.22 -5.76
N ILE A 261 -13.75 7.13 -5.70
CA ILE A 261 -14.55 6.32 -6.60
C ILE A 261 -15.45 7.28 -7.36
N PRO A 262 -15.48 7.24 -8.71
CA PRO A 262 -16.45 7.99 -9.48
C PRO A 262 -17.85 7.73 -8.94
N GLU A 263 -18.66 8.76 -8.72
CA GLU A 263 -20.02 8.61 -8.23
C GLU A 263 -20.85 7.74 -9.20
N LEU A 264 -21.65 6.85 -8.65
CA LEU A 264 -22.64 6.14 -9.44
C LEU A 264 -23.79 7.10 -9.82
N PRO A 265 -24.45 6.85 -10.95
CA PRO A 265 -25.68 7.57 -11.26
C PRO A 265 -26.71 7.42 -10.12
N THR A 266 -27.37 8.52 -9.75
CA THR A 266 -28.48 8.43 -8.82
C THR A 266 -29.59 7.54 -9.39
N PRO A 267 -30.52 7.01 -8.57
CA PRO A 267 -31.62 6.21 -9.05
C PRO A 267 -32.42 6.90 -10.18
N GLU A 268 -32.62 8.23 -10.08
CA GLU A 268 -33.28 9.03 -11.10
C GLU A 268 -32.47 9.12 -12.38
N GLN A 269 -31.15 9.35 -12.26
CA GLN A 269 -30.23 9.38 -13.40
C GLN A 269 -30.16 8.01 -14.08
N TYR A 270 -30.25 6.91 -13.32
CA TYR A 270 -30.30 5.56 -13.86
C TYR A 270 -31.53 5.38 -14.77
N ILE A 271 -32.72 5.78 -14.32
CA ILE A 271 -33.95 5.74 -15.13
C ILE A 271 -33.82 6.63 -16.37
N GLN A 272 -33.34 7.86 -16.22
CA GLN A 272 -33.15 8.77 -17.35
C GLN A 272 -32.16 8.16 -18.38
N ARG A 273 -31.06 7.60 -17.95
CA ARG A 273 -30.11 6.91 -18.82
C ARG A 273 -30.74 5.73 -19.57
N ARG A 274 -31.65 4.98 -18.92
CA ARG A 274 -32.42 3.91 -19.58
C ARG A 274 -33.32 4.46 -20.65
N ALA A 275 -34.02 5.56 -20.36
CA ALA A 275 -34.89 6.23 -21.33
C ALA A 275 -34.09 6.73 -22.54
N ASP A 276 -32.95 7.39 -22.31
CA ASP A 276 -32.08 7.93 -23.38
C ASP A 276 -31.48 6.80 -24.22
N TYR A 277 -31.08 5.69 -23.61
CA TYR A 277 -30.62 4.51 -24.31
C TYR A 277 -31.66 3.95 -25.27
N TRP A 278 -32.90 3.76 -24.81
CA TRP A 278 -33.97 3.21 -25.65
C TRP A 278 -34.41 4.19 -26.73
N LYS A 279 -34.44 5.50 -26.45
CA LYS A 279 -34.68 6.54 -27.46
C LYS A 279 -33.61 6.49 -28.55
N THR A 280 -32.37 6.38 -28.17
CA THR A 280 -31.24 6.32 -29.11
C THR A 280 -31.30 5.08 -29.99
N LEU A 281 -31.57 3.90 -29.40
CA LEU A 281 -31.75 2.67 -30.17
C LEU A 281 -32.93 2.76 -31.12
N ASP A 282 -34.02 3.39 -30.71
CA ASP A 282 -35.20 3.54 -31.53
C ASP A 282 -34.96 4.49 -32.70
N TYR A 283 -34.22 5.56 -32.51
CA TYR A 283 -33.82 6.52 -33.55
C TYR A 283 -33.09 5.87 -34.73
N PHE A 284 -32.27 4.84 -34.48
CA PHE A 284 -31.57 4.11 -35.52
C PHE A 284 -32.39 3.04 -36.24
N LYS A 285 -33.64 2.84 -35.87
CA LYS A 285 -34.55 1.94 -36.59
C LYS A 285 -35.06 2.60 -37.86
N PRO A 286 -35.49 1.81 -38.88
CA PRO A 286 -36.29 2.32 -39.99
C PRO A 286 -37.51 3.08 -39.49
N SER A 287 -37.88 4.17 -40.19
CA SER A 287 -38.96 5.08 -39.72
C SER A 287 -40.30 4.41 -39.45
N GLU A 288 -40.62 3.36 -40.24
CA GLU A 288 -41.84 2.55 -40.04
C GLU A 288 -41.85 1.71 -38.77
N ASN A 289 -40.65 1.52 -38.14
CA ASN A 289 -40.50 0.74 -36.92
C ASN A 289 -40.16 1.59 -35.69
N GLN A 290 -40.11 2.91 -35.84
CA GLN A 290 -39.87 3.84 -34.73
C GLN A 290 -41.12 4.00 -33.87
N LYS A 291 -40.89 4.23 -32.58
CA LYS A 291 -41.95 4.49 -31.62
C LYS A 291 -42.46 5.93 -31.73
N GLY A 292 -43.66 6.18 -31.26
CA GLY A 292 -44.26 7.52 -31.24
C GLY A 292 -43.46 8.49 -30.34
N VAL A 293 -43.64 9.78 -30.61
CA VAL A 293 -42.99 10.85 -29.83
C VAL A 293 -43.38 10.71 -28.36
N GLY A 294 -42.39 10.75 -27.50
CA GLY A 294 -42.61 10.64 -26.06
C GLY A 294 -42.78 9.22 -25.52
N TYR A 295 -42.70 8.17 -26.36
CA TYR A 295 -42.97 6.77 -25.97
C TYR A 295 -42.14 6.32 -24.74
N TYR A 296 -40.89 6.73 -24.64
CA TYR A 296 -39.98 6.39 -23.54
C TYR A 296 -39.89 7.47 -22.45
N ASP A 297 -40.68 8.57 -22.60
CA ASP A 297 -40.66 9.66 -21.63
C ASP A 297 -41.55 9.34 -20.42
N ASN A 298 -41.20 9.95 -19.28
CA ASN A 298 -42.01 9.86 -18.08
C ASN A 298 -43.41 10.46 -18.33
N PRO A 299 -44.49 9.73 -18.05
CA PRO A 299 -45.87 10.20 -18.27
C PRO A 299 -46.22 11.46 -17.46
N GLU A 300 -45.43 11.77 -16.41
CA GLU A 300 -45.61 13.04 -15.68
C GLU A 300 -44.86 14.22 -16.36
N ASN A 301 -44.05 13.96 -17.39
CA ASN A 301 -43.17 14.94 -18.02
C ASN A 301 -43.09 14.68 -19.54
N LEU A 302 -44.22 14.69 -20.21
CA LEU A 302 -44.31 14.41 -21.63
C LEU A 302 -43.89 15.63 -22.48
N PRO A 303 -43.42 15.41 -23.72
CA PRO A 303 -43.16 16.49 -24.67
C PRO A 303 -44.43 17.31 -24.97
N GLU A 304 -44.22 18.57 -25.35
CA GLU A 304 -45.31 19.46 -25.76
C GLU A 304 -46.18 18.84 -26.87
N GLY A 305 -47.49 18.89 -26.69
CA GLY A 305 -48.43 18.37 -27.65
C GLY A 305 -48.80 16.89 -27.48
N ILE A 306 -48.20 16.16 -26.53
CA ILE A 306 -48.55 14.76 -26.23
C ILE A 306 -49.30 14.71 -24.91
N THR A 307 -50.56 14.19 -24.94
CA THR A 307 -51.33 13.95 -23.71
C THR A 307 -51.04 12.58 -23.10
N LYS A 308 -51.38 12.40 -21.83
CA LYS A 308 -51.23 11.09 -21.15
C LYS A 308 -52.05 9.99 -21.84
N GLU A 309 -53.23 10.34 -22.35
CA GLU A 309 -54.13 9.40 -23.08
C GLU A 309 -53.49 8.99 -24.41
N GLN A 310 -52.90 9.94 -25.17
CA GLN A 310 -52.19 9.64 -26.42
C GLN A 310 -50.98 8.78 -26.14
N TRP A 311 -50.23 9.12 -25.07
CA TRP A 311 -49.08 8.32 -24.65
C TRP A 311 -49.47 6.89 -24.25
N ALA A 312 -50.57 6.71 -23.50
CA ALA A 312 -51.09 5.40 -23.12
C ALA A 312 -51.53 4.58 -24.34
N ALA A 313 -52.14 5.22 -25.33
CA ALA A 313 -52.63 4.58 -26.55
C ALA A 313 -51.53 3.97 -27.43
N TYR A 314 -50.27 4.30 -27.20
CA TYR A 314 -49.14 3.60 -27.85
C TYR A 314 -49.01 2.12 -27.45
N ASP A 315 -49.64 1.71 -26.33
CA ASP A 315 -49.61 0.34 -25.85
C ASP A 315 -51.04 -0.19 -25.73
N PRO A 316 -51.47 -1.10 -26.64
CA PRO A 316 -52.81 -1.69 -26.59
C PRO A 316 -53.09 -2.48 -25.31
N SER A 317 -52.03 -2.88 -24.56
CA SER A 317 -52.14 -3.62 -23.30
C SER A 317 -52.07 -2.72 -22.06
N PHE A 318 -52.27 -1.41 -22.20
CA PHE A 318 -52.24 -0.47 -21.09
C PHE A 318 -53.20 -0.85 -19.97
N SER A 319 -52.67 -1.13 -18.78
CA SER A 319 -53.40 -1.63 -17.61
C SER A 319 -54.07 -0.54 -16.75
N GLY A 320 -53.92 0.73 -17.11
CA GLY A 320 -54.33 1.87 -16.28
C GLY A 320 -53.20 2.41 -15.37
N ASP A 321 -52.10 1.69 -15.22
CA ASP A 321 -50.94 2.14 -14.45
C ASP A 321 -49.86 2.77 -15.37
N TYR A 322 -49.80 4.09 -15.36
CA TYR A 322 -48.86 4.87 -16.17
C TYR A 322 -47.41 4.59 -15.78
N THR A 323 -47.12 4.49 -14.49
CA THR A 323 -45.75 4.25 -13.98
C THR A 323 -45.26 2.87 -14.38
N GLU A 324 -46.07 1.84 -14.20
CA GLU A 324 -45.71 0.47 -14.57
C GLU A 324 -45.48 0.35 -16.08
N THR A 325 -46.39 0.92 -16.89
CA THR A 325 -46.24 0.93 -18.35
C THR A 325 -44.96 1.63 -18.79
N TRP A 326 -44.67 2.78 -18.21
CA TRP A 326 -43.42 3.52 -18.49
C TRP A 326 -42.18 2.69 -18.20
N LEU A 327 -42.04 2.16 -16.98
CA LEU A 327 -40.90 1.38 -16.57
C LEU A 327 -40.77 0.08 -17.37
N THR A 328 -41.88 -0.54 -17.76
CA THR A 328 -41.87 -1.69 -18.67
C THR A 328 -41.33 -1.33 -20.05
N ARG A 329 -41.68 -0.16 -20.61
CA ARG A 329 -41.12 0.35 -21.87
C ARG A 329 -39.62 0.59 -21.78
N LEU A 330 -39.12 0.97 -20.60
CA LEU A 330 -37.69 1.08 -20.29
C LEU A 330 -37.00 -0.27 -20.04
N GLN A 331 -37.75 -1.39 -20.17
CA GLN A 331 -37.24 -2.74 -19.95
C GLN A 331 -36.74 -2.98 -18.51
N LEU A 332 -37.39 -2.38 -17.52
CA LEU A 332 -37.19 -2.77 -16.13
C LEU A 332 -37.95 -4.08 -15.83
N SER A 333 -37.35 -4.90 -14.99
CA SER A 333 -37.98 -6.13 -14.50
C SER A 333 -39.08 -5.84 -13.48
N ASN A 334 -39.95 -6.83 -13.22
CA ASN A 334 -41.03 -6.69 -12.23
C ASN A 334 -40.48 -6.30 -10.84
N VAL A 335 -39.33 -6.86 -10.43
CA VAL A 335 -38.66 -6.52 -9.16
C VAL A 335 -38.27 -5.06 -9.14
N GLU A 336 -37.65 -4.57 -10.20
CA GLU A 336 -37.23 -3.16 -10.31
C GLU A 336 -38.42 -2.21 -10.29
N ILE A 337 -39.51 -2.57 -11.00
CA ILE A 337 -40.75 -1.79 -11.03
C ILE A 337 -41.40 -1.71 -9.64
N GLN A 338 -41.48 -2.84 -8.93
CA GLN A 338 -41.98 -2.87 -7.56
C GLN A 338 -41.16 -2.04 -6.61
N ASN A 339 -39.81 -2.16 -6.65
CA ASN A 339 -38.93 -1.38 -5.81
C ASN A 339 -39.01 0.12 -6.13
N TYR A 340 -39.11 0.50 -7.42
CA TYR A 340 -39.36 1.88 -7.81
C TYR A 340 -40.65 2.43 -7.18
N LYS A 341 -41.77 1.71 -7.32
CA LYS A 341 -43.07 2.11 -6.75
C LYS A 341 -43.02 2.22 -5.21
N LEU A 342 -42.21 1.41 -4.55
CA LEU A 342 -42.03 1.42 -3.09
C LEU A 342 -40.96 2.41 -2.63
N GLY A 343 -40.27 3.10 -3.54
CA GLY A 343 -39.15 4.00 -3.22
C GLY A 343 -37.92 3.27 -2.61
N ARG A 344 -37.79 1.98 -2.91
CA ARG A 344 -36.66 1.17 -2.41
C ARG A 344 -35.50 1.22 -3.38
N THR A 345 -34.30 1.57 -2.87
CA THR A 345 -33.07 1.61 -3.65
C THR A 345 -31.92 0.97 -2.89
N VAL A 346 -30.95 0.47 -3.61
CA VAL A 346 -29.72 -0.14 -3.06
C VAL A 346 -28.51 0.57 -3.66
N ASP A 347 -27.62 1.08 -2.81
CA ASP A 347 -26.27 1.41 -3.23
C ASP A 347 -25.41 0.15 -3.14
N TRP A 348 -25.14 -0.45 -4.29
CA TRP A 348 -24.37 -1.70 -4.37
C TRP A 348 -22.91 -1.54 -3.91
N ARG A 349 -22.35 -0.34 -4.00
CA ARG A 349 -20.96 -0.07 -3.58
C ARG A 349 -20.80 -0.18 -2.08
N ASP A 350 -21.75 0.28 -1.31
CA ASP A 350 -21.74 0.18 0.16
C ASP A 350 -21.66 -1.28 0.64
N HIS A 351 -22.02 -2.24 -0.22
CA HIS A 351 -22.01 -3.66 0.11
C HIS A 351 -20.78 -4.42 -0.39
N VAL A 352 -20.09 -3.92 -1.43
CA VAL A 352 -18.90 -4.57 -2.01
C VAL A 352 -17.59 -3.87 -1.60
N TYR A 353 -17.68 -2.62 -1.12
CA TYR A 353 -16.54 -1.89 -0.59
C TYR A 353 -16.67 -1.71 0.93
N ARG A 354 -15.56 -1.61 1.59
CA ARG A 354 -15.47 -1.39 3.03
C ARG A 354 -14.18 -0.66 3.40
N SER A 355 -14.10 -0.16 4.61
CA SER A 355 -12.83 0.20 5.22
C SER A 355 -12.18 -1.05 5.79
N GLY A 356 -10.96 -1.35 5.34
CA GLY A 356 -10.20 -2.52 5.79
C GLY A 356 -9.25 -2.19 6.92
N LEU A 357 -9.19 -3.04 7.96
CA LEU A 357 -8.23 -2.91 9.06
C LEU A 357 -6.87 -3.50 8.63
N ARG A 358 -5.79 -2.76 8.85
CA ARG A 358 -4.42 -3.21 8.63
C ARG A 358 -3.67 -3.28 9.94
N GLN A 359 -3.03 -4.41 10.19
CA GLN A 359 -2.30 -4.70 11.41
C GLN A 359 -0.95 -5.32 11.07
N ASP A 360 0.12 -4.76 11.64
CA ASP A 360 1.48 -5.27 11.52
C ASP A 360 2.16 -5.23 12.88
N TYR A 361 2.60 -6.40 13.34
CA TYR A 361 3.30 -6.57 14.60
C TYR A 361 4.65 -7.20 14.32
N ASN A 362 5.70 -6.62 14.82
CA ASN A 362 7.05 -7.11 14.60
C ASN A 362 7.90 -7.04 15.86
N MET A 363 8.66 -8.09 16.11
CA MET A 363 9.64 -8.17 17.19
C MET A 363 10.99 -8.60 16.60
N SER A 364 12.07 -7.97 17.04
CA SER A 364 13.40 -8.42 16.68
C SER A 364 14.38 -8.27 17.85
N ILE A 365 15.39 -9.12 17.84
CA ILE A 365 16.54 -9.06 18.74
C ILE A 365 17.82 -9.14 17.91
N SER A 366 18.78 -8.30 18.19
CA SER A 366 20.08 -8.30 17.53
C SER A 366 21.20 -7.99 18.50
N GLY A 367 22.38 -8.49 18.21
CA GLY A 367 23.57 -8.18 18.98
C GLY A 367 24.83 -8.76 18.35
N LYS A 368 25.98 -8.30 18.86
CA LYS A 368 27.30 -8.72 18.42
C LYS A 368 28.18 -8.98 19.62
N SER A 369 28.83 -10.12 19.65
CA SER A 369 29.97 -10.38 20.55
C SER A 369 31.30 -10.28 19.82
N SER A 370 32.39 -10.52 20.48
CA SER A 370 33.73 -10.52 19.85
C SER A 370 33.85 -11.50 18.65
N ARG A 371 33.03 -12.56 18.62
CA ARG A 371 33.08 -13.62 17.60
C ARG A 371 31.80 -13.88 16.89
N THR A 372 30.66 -13.50 17.46
CA THR A 372 29.33 -13.88 16.97
C THR A 372 28.47 -12.65 16.78
N ASN A 373 27.83 -12.58 15.64
CA ASN A 373 26.87 -11.58 15.26
C ASN A 373 25.53 -12.28 15.02
N TYR A 374 24.45 -11.81 15.64
CA TYR A 374 23.13 -12.44 15.52
C TYR A 374 22.02 -11.41 15.31
N TYR A 375 21.03 -11.82 14.57
CA TYR A 375 19.75 -11.14 14.38
C TYR A 375 18.64 -12.19 14.33
N ALA A 376 17.56 -11.99 15.05
CA ALA A 376 16.36 -12.81 14.94
C ALA A 376 15.12 -11.93 14.94
N SER A 377 14.11 -12.26 14.13
CA SER A 377 12.85 -11.54 14.07
C SER A 377 11.66 -12.46 13.94
N LEU A 378 10.51 -11.96 14.38
CA LEU A 378 9.19 -12.55 14.18
C LEU A 378 8.22 -11.42 13.82
N GLY A 379 7.56 -11.56 12.68
CA GLY A 379 6.56 -10.62 12.19
C GLY A 379 5.21 -11.30 11.96
N TYR A 380 4.13 -10.60 12.28
CA TYR A 380 2.76 -10.97 11.97
C TYR A 380 2.06 -9.81 11.30
N THR A 381 1.49 -10.05 10.12
CA THR A 381 0.70 -9.07 9.38
C THR A 381 -0.69 -9.65 9.13
N ASN A 382 -1.72 -8.86 9.42
CA ASN A 382 -3.11 -9.18 9.08
C ASN A 382 -3.75 -7.93 8.46
N ASN A 383 -3.98 -7.97 7.17
CA ASN A 383 -4.51 -6.87 6.41
C ASN A 383 -5.85 -7.25 5.79
N GLU A 384 -6.83 -6.39 5.96
CA GLU A 384 -8.06 -6.38 5.17
C GLU A 384 -7.95 -5.30 4.09
N GLY A 385 -8.41 -5.64 2.88
CA GLY A 385 -8.52 -4.70 1.78
C GLY A 385 -9.82 -3.90 1.85
N TYR A 386 -9.92 -2.90 0.97
CA TYR A 386 -11.12 -2.08 0.84
C TYR A 386 -12.26 -2.78 0.07
N LYS A 387 -12.01 -3.94 -0.52
CA LYS A 387 -13.05 -4.81 -1.11
C LYS A 387 -13.49 -5.85 -0.09
N VAL A 388 -14.78 -6.14 -0.04
CA VAL A 388 -15.31 -7.23 0.79
C VAL A 388 -14.69 -8.56 0.35
N GLY A 389 -14.18 -9.35 1.30
CA GLY A 389 -13.48 -10.62 1.04
C GLY A 389 -12.02 -10.47 0.61
N ASP A 390 -11.47 -9.25 0.50
CA ASP A 390 -10.05 -9.08 0.30
C ASP A 390 -9.31 -9.09 1.64
N SER A 391 -8.45 -10.08 1.84
CA SER A 391 -7.69 -10.26 3.08
C SER A 391 -6.31 -10.86 2.81
N PHE A 392 -5.35 -10.54 3.66
CA PHE A 392 -4.00 -11.08 3.59
C PHE A 392 -3.43 -11.27 5.00
N GLN A 393 -3.03 -12.49 5.30
CA GLN A 393 -2.41 -12.83 6.57
C GLN A 393 -1.05 -13.48 6.33
N THR A 394 -0.03 -13.07 7.11
CA THR A 394 1.29 -13.69 7.03
C THR A 394 2.01 -13.67 8.36
N VAL A 395 2.72 -14.78 8.64
CA VAL A 395 3.72 -14.90 9.70
C VAL A 395 5.07 -15.02 9.04
N ARG A 396 6.04 -14.23 9.46
CA ARG A 396 7.42 -14.26 8.96
C ARG A 396 8.38 -14.40 10.12
N ALA A 397 9.39 -15.22 9.95
CA ALA A 397 10.47 -15.37 10.92
C ALA A 397 11.82 -15.35 10.20
N ARG A 398 12.82 -14.72 10.80
CA ARG A 398 14.18 -14.67 10.26
C ARG A 398 15.20 -14.90 11.35
N ILE A 399 16.30 -15.58 10.98
CA ILE A 399 17.50 -15.75 11.81
C ILE A 399 18.71 -15.52 10.93
N ASN A 400 19.58 -14.61 11.33
CA ASN A 400 20.93 -14.43 10.78
C ASN A 400 21.92 -14.66 11.92
N LEU A 401 22.88 -15.55 11.70
CA LEU A 401 23.93 -15.85 12.65
C LEU A 401 25.26 -15.99 11.92
N ASP A 402 26.24 -15.19 12.29
CA ASP A 402 27.59 -15.24 11.77
C ASP A 402 28.56 -15.46 12.91
N THR A 403 29.49 -16.42 12.81
CA THR A 403 30.43 -16.74 13.87
C THR A 403 31.84 -16.96 13.32
N ASP A 404 32.80 -16.28 13.89
CA ASP A 404 34.23 -16.50 13.65
C ASP A 404 34.70 -17.67 14.52
N ILE A 405 34.76 -18.87 13.93
CA ILE A 405 35.25 -20.10 14.63
C ILE A 405 36.70 -19.96 14.97
N THR A 406 37.49 -19.48 14.01
CA THR A 406 38.91 -19.14 14.16
C THR A 406 39.18 -17.80 13.46
N LYS A 407 40.41 -17.30 13.51
CA LYS A 407 40.84 -16.10 12.78
C LYS A 407 40.72 -16.25 11.24
N TRP A 408 40.74 -17.50 10.75
CA TRP A 408 40.75 -17.81 9.32
C TRP A 408 39.44 -18.51 8.85
N LEU A 409 38.54 -18.93 9.75
CA LEU A 409 37.30 -19.63 9.42
C LEU A 409 36.09 -18.91 10.04
N LYS A 410 35.20 -18.41 9.18
CA LYS A 410 33.88 -17.90 9.53
C LYS A 410 32.81 -18.85 8.97
N ILE A 411 31.79 -19.12 9.74
CA ILE A 411 30.58 -19.78 9.31
C ILE A 411 29.36 -18.91 9.63
N GLY A 412 28.33 -19.04 8.81
CA GLY A 412 27.08 -18.33 9.06
C GLY A 412 25.89 -19.05 8.48
N ILE A 413 24.75 -18.65 9.00
CA ILE A 413 23.41 -19.07 8.53
C ILE A 413 22.52 -17.85 8.42
N ALA A 414 21.80 -17.75 7.32
CA ALA A 414 20.70 -16.83 7.13
C ALA A 414 19.46 -17.64 6.73
N ALA A 415 18.48 -17.74 7.60
CA ALA A 415 17.27 -18.52 7.36
C ALA A 415 16.04 -17.63 7.52
N GLN A 416 15.09 -17.79 6.60
CA GLN A 416 13.82 -17.08 6.57
C GLN A 416 12.68 -18.07 6.34
N PHE A 417 11.66 -17.96 7.17
CA PHE A 417 10.40 -18.67 7.04
C PHE A 417 9.28 -17.68 6.81
N ALA A 418 8.37 -17.98 5.89
CA ALA A 418 7.14 -17.24 5.67
C ALA A 418 5.96 -18.20 5.53
N ASP A 419 4.89 -17.93 6.25
CA ASP A 419 3.59 -18.59 6.16
C ASP A 419 2.56 -17.53 5.78
N ARG A 420 2.03 -17.58 4.57
CA ARG A 420 1.05 -16.61 4.06
C ARG A 420 -0.19 -17.29 3.54
N GLY A 421 -1.32 -16.65 3.73
CA GLY A 421 -2.59 -17.21 3.30
C GLY A 421 -3.68 -16.17 3.11
N ASN A 422 -4.73 -16.67 2.45
CA ASN A 422 -5.99 -15.98 2.24
C ASN A 422 -7.09 -17.04 2.23
N LYS A 423 -8.20 -16.78 2.90
CA LYS A 423 -9.33 -17.71 3.01
C LYS A 423 -10.59 -17.19 2.35
N ASP A 424 -10.63 -15.93 1.97
CA ASP A 424 -11.82 -15.26 1.53
C ASP A 424 -11.88 -15.13 0.02
N ILE A 425 -13.07 -14.94 -0.50
CA ILE A 425 -13.35 -14.70 -1.92
C ILE A 425 -13.82 -13.27 -2.04
N VAL A 426 -13.17 -12.51 -2.91
CA VAL A 426 -13.46 -11.10 -3.11
C VAL A 426 -14.80 -10.93 -3.81
N ALA A 427 -15.63 -10.00 -3.34
CA ALA A 427 -16.87 -9.60 -3.98
C ALA A 427 -16.63 -9.03 -5.38
N ASP A 428 -17.58 -9.21 -6.28
CA ASP A 428 -17.48 -8.75 -7.68
C ASP A 428 -17.80 -7.26 -7.79
N THR A 429 -16.78 -6.43 -7.65
CA THR A 429 -16.94 -4.97 -7.72
C THR A 429 -17.31 -4.46 -9.11
N GLY A 430 -16.88 -5.18 -10.18
CA GLY A 430 -17.20 -4.79 -11.56
C GLY A 430 -18.70 -4.93 -11.86
N ASN A 431 -19.32 -6.01 -11.40
CA ASN A 431 -20.76 -6.18 -11.55
C ASN A 431 -21.55 -5.21 -10.66
N ALA A 432 -21.05 -4.85 -9.49
CA ALA A 432 -21.70 -3.88 -8.61
C ALA A 432 -21.86 -2.49 -9.25
N ASP A 433 -20.85 -2.02 -9.99
CA ASP A 433 -20.88 -0.72 -10.65
C ASP A 433 -21.94 -0.62 -11.78
N GLY A 434 -22.30 -1.74 -12.36
CA GLY A 434 -23.33 -1.82 -13.43
C GLY A 434 -24.74 -2.20 -12.94
N MET A 435 -24.89 -2.49 -11.65
CA MET A 435 -26.14 -2.99 -11.09
C MET A 435 -27.23 -1.90 -11.02
N SER A 436 -28.47 -2.32 -11.25
CA SER A 436 -29.62 -1.44 -11.07
C SER A 436 -29.79 -1.03 -9.59
N PRO A 437 -29.99 0.26 -9.30
CA PRO A 437 -30.29 0.69 -7.94
C PRO A 437 -31.66 0.19 -7.44
N TYR A 438 -32.55 -0.22 -8.33
CA TYR A 438 -33.85 -0.78 -7.99
C TYR A 438 -33.87 -2.32 -7.89
N ALA A 439 -32.73 -2.98 -8.06
CA ALA A 439 -32.62 -4.43 -7.88
C ALA A 439 -32.73 -4.83 -6.40
N SER A 440 -33.12 -6.09 -6.13
CA SER A 440 -33.18 -6.63 -4.76
C SER A 440 -31.93 -7.42 -4.41
N MET A 441 -31.29 -7.09 -3.30
CA MET A 441 -30.07 -7.76 -2.83
C MET A 441 -30.37 -9.10 -2.17
N TYR A 442 -31.48 -9.17 -1.43
CA TYR A 442 -31.88 -10.32 -0.63
C TYR A 442 -33.26 -10.83 -1.05
N GLU A 443 -33.49 -12.10 -0.82
CA GLU A 443 -34.83 -12.71 -0.83
C GLU A 443 -35.59 -12.32 0.45
N GLU A 444 -36.89 -12.66 0.52
CA GLU A 444 -37.74 -12.35 1.68
C GLU A 444 -37.26 -13.02 2.97
N ASP A 445 -36.60 -14.17 2.87
CA ASP A 445 -36.03 -14.92 4.00
C ASP A 445 -34.66 -14.37 4.48
N GLY A 446 -34.14 -13.33 3.84
CA GLY A 446 -32.85 -12.70 4.13
C GLY A 446 -31.65 -13.38 3.49
N SER A 447 -31.85 -14.44 2.70
CA SER A 447 -30.77 -15.04 1.90
C SER A 447 -30.40 -14.12 0.73
N ILE A 448 -29.16 -14.25 0.20
CA ILE A 448 -28.72 -13.47 -0.94
C ILE A 448 -29.50 -13.85 -2.19
N LYS A 449 -30.18 -12.87 -2.81
CA LYS A 449 -30.90 -13.07 -4.04
C LYS A 449 -29.93 -13.30 -5.19
N LYS A 450 -29.99 -14.49 -5.79
CA LYS A 450 -29.09 -14.92 -6.87
C LYS A 450 -29.13 -14.01 -8.08
N TYR A 451 -30.33 -13.64 -8.50
CA TYR A 451 -30.62 -12.76 -9.64
C TYR A 451 -31.34 -11.50 -9.16
N PRO A 452 -30.64 -10.43 -8.85
CA PRO A 452 -31.20 -9.23 -8.22
C PRO A 452 -32.36 -8.58 -8.97
N THR A 453 -32.43 -8.74 -10.31
CA THR A 453 -33.46 -8.22 -11.19
C THR A 453 -34.35 -9.31 -11.78
N ASP A 454 -34.22 -10.56 -11.31
CA ASP A 454 -34.84 -11.78 -11.91
C ASP A 454 -34.31 -12.12 -13.32
N ASP A 455 -33.37 -11.35 -13.86
CA ASP A 455 -32.66 -11.69 -15.10
C ASP A 455 -31.48 -12.61 -14.79
N ALA A 456 -31.52 -13.83 -15.32
CA ALA A 456 -30.49 -14.85 -15.10
C ALA A 456 -29.08 -14.46 -15.60
N ARG A 457 -28.97 -13.39 -16.39
CA ARG A 457 -27.69 -12.84 -16.85
C ARG A 457 -27.03 -11.90 -15.83
N ILE A 458 -27.81 -11.40 -14.87
CA ILE A 458 -27.40 -10.44 -13.87
C ILE A 458 -27.26 -11.14 -12.52
N ILE A 459 -26.03 -11.39 -12.11
CA ILE A 459 -25.70 -12.13 -10.89
C ILE A 459 -25.40 -11.16 -9.77
N ASN A 460 -25.85 -11.48 -8.56
CA ASN A 460 -25.55 -10.69 -7.37
C ASN A 460 -24.03 -10.59 -7.14
N PRO A 461 -23.48 -9.38 -7.01
CA PRO A 461 -22.05 -9.15 -6.79
C PRO A 461 -21.47 -9.86 -5.55
N LEU A 462 -22.32 -10.13 -4.55
CA LEU A 462 -21.94 -10.80 -3.30
C LEU A 462 -22.11 -12.33 -3.36
N LEU A 463 -22.77 -12.87 -4.39
CA LEU A 463 -23.13 -14.30 -4.42
C LEU A 463 -21.90 -15.20 -4.25
N THR A 464 -20.87 -15.00 -5.07
CA THR A 464 -19.64 -15.81 -5.03
C THR A 464 -18.94 -15.72 -3.67
N HIS A 465 -18.88 -14.52 -3.09
CA HIS A 465 -18.32 -14.30 -1.76
C HIS A 465 -19.06 -15.06 -0.66
N SER A 466 -20.38 -15.16 -0.75
CA SER A 466 -21.22 -15.77 0.29
C SER A 466 -21.28 -17.30 0.21
N VAL A 467 -21.30 -17.88 -1.00
CA VAL A 467 -21.57 -19.31 -1.19
C VAL A 467 -20.35 -20.16 -1.46
N ASP A 468 -19.30 -19.59 -2.06
CA ASP A 468 -18.05 -20.31 -2.33
C ASP A 468 -17.16 -20.35 -1.09
N LYS A 469 -16.22 -21.31 -1.08
CA LYS A 469 -15.21 -21.42 -0.03
C LYS A 469 -13.83 -21.57 -0.65
N LYS A 470 -12.87 -20.81 -0.14
CA LYS A 470 -11.49 -20.84 -0.59
C LYS A 470 -10.55 -20.93 0.62
N PHE A 471 -9.54 -21.77 0.47
CA PHE A 471 -8.41 -21.80 1.37
C PHE A 471 -7.15 -21.79 0.52
N TYR A 472 -6.32 -20.78 0.72
CA TYR A 472 -5.02 -20.66 0.05
C TYR A 472 -3.95 -20.41 1.10
N LYS A 473 -2.93 -21.26 1.10
CA LYS A 473 -1.80 -21.18 2.02
C LYS A 473 -0.50 -21.50 1.29
N THR A 474 0.50 -20.65 1.47
CA THR A 474 1.86 -20.87 0.99
C THR A 474 2.83 -20.73 2.15
N GLN A 475 3.67 -21.74 2.32
CA GLN A 475 4.75 -21.76 3.30
C GLN A 475 6.06 -21.84 2.54
N THR A 476 7.03 -21.01 2.90
CA THR A 476 8.36 -21.01 2.29
C THR A 476 9.42 -20.98 3.38
N LEU A 477 10.44 -21.82 3.21
CA LEU A 477 11.67 -21.79 3.99
C LEU A 477 12.82 -21.52 3.02
N ASN A 478 13.54 -20.42 3.21
CA ASN A 478 14.77 -20.12 2.48
C ASN A 478 15.90 -20.08 3.49
N SER A 479 16.99 -20.79 3.22
CA SER A 479 18.15 -20.83 4.10
C SER A 479 19.44 -20.81 3.29
N THR A 480 20.35 -19.98 3.68
CA THR A 480 21.73 -19.96 3.20
C THR A 480 22.65 -20.33 4.35
N ILE A 481 23.43 -21.38 4.16
CA ILE A 481 24.54 -21.74 5.07
C ILE A 481 25.83 -21.46 4.33
N TYR A 482 26.75 -20.75 4.95
CA TYR A 482 28.02 -20.44 4.30
C TYR A 482 29.21 -20.66 5.20
N GLY A 483 30.34 -21.00 4.56
CA GLY A 483 31.64 -21.03 5.18
C GLY A 483 32.62 -20.15 4.39
N ARG A 484 33.33 -19.28 5.09
CA ARG A 484 34.38 -18.43 4.51
C ARG A 484 35.74 -18.75 5.15
N ILE A 485 36.70 -19.01 4.31
CA ILE A 485 38.09 -19.23 4.69
C ILE A 485 38.90 -18.00 4.25
N THR A 486 39.59 -17.37 5.19
CA THR A 486 40.54 -16.28 4.91
C THR A 486 41.93 -16.88 4.73
N LEU A 487 42.50 -16.66 3.57
CA LEU A 487 43.81 -17.17 3.17
C LEU A 487 44.91 -16.07 3.35
N PRO A 488 46.19 -16.44 3.36
CA PRO A 488 47.27 -15.47 3.33
C PRO A 488 47.18 -14.51 2.14
N TYR A 489 47.81 -13.35 2.26
CA TYR A 489 47.88 -12.32 1.22
C TYR A 489 46.54 -11.65 0.83
N GLY A 490 45.54 -11.74 1.70
CA GLY A 490 44.23 -11.07 1.49
C GLY A 490 43.24 -11.85 0.66
N PHE A 491 43.57 -13.08 0.23
CA PHE A 491 42.60 -13.93 -0.47
C PHE A 491 41.57 -14.49 0.49
N SER A 492 40.35 -14.70 -0.02
CA SER A 492 39.33 -15.45 0.70
C SER A 492 38.58 -16.42 -0.23
N TYR A 493 38.11 -17.52 0.34
CA TYR A 493 37.28 -18.49 -0.35
C TYR A 493 36.01 -18.69 0.46
N GLN A 494 34.85 -18.53 -0.18
CA GLN A 494 33.54 -18.72 0.44
C GLN A 494 32.72 -19.71 -0.37
N THR A 495 32.09 -20.67 0.30
CA THR A 495 31.06 -21.53 -0.26
C THR A 495 29.73 -21.23 0.41
N ASN A 496 28.69 -21.08 -0.40
CA ASN A 496 27.31 -20.88 0.05
C ASN A 496 26.49 -22.09 -0.36
N PHE A 497 25.76 -22.68 0.55
CA PHE A 497 24.74 -23.68 0.31
C PHE A 497 23.37 -23.07 0.56
N ASN A 498 22.63 -22.84 -0.52
CA ASN A 498 21.31 -22.23 -0.51
C ASN A 498 20.25 -23.33 -0.67
N VAL A 499 19.24 -23.31 0.19
CA VAL A 499 18.13 -24.25 0.17
C VAL A 499 16.83 -23.48 0.20
N ARG A 500 15.92 -23.80 -0.71
CA ARG A 500 14.55 -23.32 -0.67
C ARG A 500 13.59 -24.50 -0.62
N TYR A 501 12.64 -24.41 0.27
CA TYR A 501 11.53 -25.34 0.38
C TYR A 501 10.22 -24.58 0.32
N GLY A 502 9.32 -24.98 -0.59
CA GLY A 502 8.01 -24.37 -0.77
C GLY A 502 6.90 -25.40 -0.62
N TRP A 503 5.86 -25.02 0.11
CA TRP A 503 4.61 -25.80 0.21
C TRP A 503 3.46 -24.87 -0.11
N ARG A 504 2.62 -25.29 -1.06
CA ARG A 504 1.40 -24.58 -1.41
C ARG A 504 0.22 -25.52 -1.29
N LYS A 505 -0.82 -25.03 -0.61
CA LYS A 505 -2.12 -25.73 -0.49
C LYS A 505 -3.21 -24.77 -0.94
N GLN A 506 -4.02 -25.24 -1.87
CA GLN A 506 -5.17 -24.51 -2.36
C GLN A 506 -6.36 -25.45 -2.38
N TYR A 507 -7.42 -25.10 -1.67
CA TYR A 507 -8.71 -25.76 -1.70
C TYR A 507 -9.73 -24.76 -2.15
N TYR A 508 -10.57 -25.14 -3.09
CA TYR A 508 -11.61 -24.29 -3.60
C TYR A 508 -12.89 -25.12 -3.76
N TYR A 509 -13.97 -24.65 -3.18
CA TYR A 509 -15.31 -25.18 -3.37
C TYR A 509 -16.16 -24.10 -4.01
N LYS A 510 -16.75 -24.41 -5.16
CA LYS A 510 -17.73 -23.61 -5.87
C LYS A 510 -19.10 -24.20 -5.61
N SER A 511 -19.99 -23.40 -5.04
CA SER A 511 -21.35 -23.84 -4.73
C SER A 511 -22.19 -24.02 -6.00
N ASP A 512 -23.12 -24.96 -5.98
CA ASP A 512 -24.15 -25.14 -7.00
C ASP A 512 -25.25 -24.06 -6.96
N GLU A 513 -25.22 -23.20 -5.98
CA GLU A 513 -26.01 -21.96 -5.98
C GLU A 513 -25.56 -20.99 -7.09
N ARG A 514 -24.35 -21.15 -7.59
CA ARG A 514 -23.85 -20.38 -8.74
C ARG A 514 -24.50 -20.86 -10.04
N PRO A 515 -24.89 -19.94 -10.96
CA PRO A 515 -25.58 -20.28 -12.20
C PRO A 515 -24.87 -21.27 -13.10
N SER A 516 -23.52 -21.26 -13.08
CA SER A 516 -22.68 -22.05 -13.99
C SER A 516 -22.20 -23.39 -13.40
N ILE A 517 -22.60 -23.71 -12.17
CA ILE A 517 -22.10 -24.87 -11.45
C ILE A 517 -23.16 -25.98 -11.40
N SER A 518 -22.75 -27.21 -11.65
CA SER A 518 -23.62 -28.38 -11.61
C SER A 518 -24.11 -28.68 -10.20
N LYS A 519 -25.24 -29.37 -10.09
CA LYS A 519 -25.83 -29.77 -8.82
C LYS A 519 -24.83 -30.56 -7.96
N GLY A 520 -24.67 -30.15 -6.71
CA GLY A 520 -23.71 -30.71 -5.76
C GLY A 520 -22.41 -29.92 -5.65
N GLY A 521 -22.20 -28.92 -6.52
CA GLY A 521 -21.02 -28.07 -6.51
C GLY A 521 -19.77 -28.70 -7.14
N GLU A 522 -18.70 -27.93 -7.19
CA GLU A 522 -17.39 -28.35 -7.67
C GLU A 522 -16.34 -28.11 -6.60
N ALA A 523 -15.49 -29.08 -6.33
CA ALA A 523 -14.36 -28.92 -5.41
C ALA A 523 -13.04 -29.24 -6.08
N SER A 524 -12.03 -28.43 -5.84
CA SER A 524 -10.64 -28.72 -6.21
C SER A 524 -9.73 -28.66 -4.99
N ARG A 525 -8.70 -29.51 -5.03
CA ARG A 525 -7.62 -29.52 -4.04
C ARG A 525 -6.30 -29.64 -4.77
N ASP A 526 -5.48 -28.61 -4.66
CA ASP A 526 -4.17 -28.59 -5.27
C ASP A 526 -3.12 -28.44 -4.16
N GLU A 527 -2.16 -29.34 -4.16
CA GLU A 527 -1.02 -29.30 -3.25
C GLU A 527 0.27 -29.42 -4.04
N TYR A 528 1.17 -28.48 -3.83
CA TYR A 528 2.48 -28.45 -4.45
C TYR A 528 3.56 -28.38 -3.38
N SER A 529 4.63 -29.12 -3.60
CA SER A 529 5.89 -28.91 -2.89
C SER A 529 7.00 -28.75 -3.89
N ASP A 530 7.85 -27.78 -3.67
CA ASP A 530 9.04 -27.55 -4.47
C ASP A 530 10.27 -27.48 -3.55
N TYR A 531 11.35 -28.03 -4.05
CA TYR A 531 12.64 -28.06 -3.39
C TYR A 531 13.72 -27.64 -4.37
N GLU A 532 14.47 -26.62 -4.00
CA GLU A 532 15.56 -26.09 -4.79
C GLU A 532 16.81 -25.99 -3.91
N TRP A 533 17.97 -26.28 -4.48
CA TRP A 533 19.24 -26.03 -3.84
C TRP A 533 20.26 -25.50 -4.83
N LEU A 534 21.16 -24.69 -4.33
CA LEU A 534 22.22 -24.07 -5.11
C LEU A 534 23.49 -24.04 -4.27
N VAL A 535 24.63 -24.35 -4.88
CA VAL A 535 25.95 -24.17 -4.27
C VAL A 535 26.73 -23.15 -5.08
N ASP A 536 27.11 -22.07 -4.43
CA ASP A 536 27.97 -21.04 -5.00
C ASP A 536 29.34 -21.07 -4.35
N ASN A 537 30.37 -20.94 -5.15
CA ASN A 537 31.75 -20.85 -4.69
C ASN A 537 32.37 -19.55 -5.16
N LEU A 538 32.90 -18.78 -4.23
CA LEU A 538 33.42 -17.45 -4.45
C LEU A 538 34.89 -17.41 -4.03
N SER A 539 35.77 -16.92 -4.90
CA SER A 539 37.15 -16.61 -4.60
C SER A 539 37.34 -15.09 -4.71
N LEU A 540 37.71 -14.45 -3.65
CA LEU A 540 37.88 -13.02 -3.53
C LEU A 540 39.35 -12.67 -3.16
#